data_5625e060281e2b078b2dca891403639c
#
_entry.id   5625e060281e2b078b2dca891403639c
#
_cell.length_a   1.000
_cell.length_b   1.000
_cell.length_c   1.000
_cell.angle_alpha   90.00
_cell.angle_beta   90.00
_cell.angle_gamma   90.00
#
_symmetry.space_group_name_H-M   'P 1'
#
loop_
_entity.id
_entity.type
_entity.pdbx_description
1 polymer ?
#
loop_
_entity_poly.entity_id
_entity_poly.type
_entity_poly.pdbx_seq_one_letter_code
_entity_poly.pdbx_strand_id
1 'polypeptide(L)'
;MCIRDRLNTFAQTLQNFFLNPRSYFDPELWQAVLTNNLARGLKIYDHDVHLSAWADVVNAANDAYEPGNFTTFIGYEFTTSTDVANENLHRNVMFKSSNAPKRPYTRIDSINPEDLWNWMDKIREQGIDSIAFPHNSNGSNGQMFEMETFFGEPLSKEYAALRMRNEPIVEMTQVKGTSDTHPLLSPNDEWADFEIMEARIGSIPPAFSFPAGGYVRDAYIRGLMSNQFGTGNPYKFGLIGASDTHVLGAGLREDNYWSKIGLVDADPRARGSIPVSEEDRNIVPNRGGVSFKEFEQGDYVIGGLENWGASGLACLLYTSPSPR
;
A
#
# COMPACT_ATOMS: atom_id res chain seq x y z
N MET A 1 -20.12 28.44 12.16
CA MET A 1 -20.33 27.19 11.40
C MET A 1 -19.97 26.04 12.31
N CYS A 2 -20.94 25.26 12.77
CA CYS A 2 -20.80 24.23 13.79
C CYS A 2 -19.94 23.05 13.28
N ILE A 3 -19.21 22.37 14.18
CA ILE A 3 -18.42 21.16 13.87
C ILE A 3 -19.31 20.10 13.19
N ARG A 4 -20.57 20.01 13.61
CA ARG A 4 -21.59 19.12 13.03
C ARG A 4 -21.88 19.40 11.55
N ASP A 5 -21.87 20.66 11.11
CA ASP A 5 -22.11 21.03 9.71
C ASP A 5 -20.91 20.67 8.83
N ARG A 6 -19.70 20.70 9.39
CA ARG A 6 -18.47 20.29 8.66
C ARG A 6 -18.34 18.77 8.54
N LEU A 7 -18.73 18.03 9.57
CA LEU A 7 -18.79 16.57 9.54
C LEU A 7 -19.85 16.08 8.56
N ASN A 8 -21.02 16.74 8.51
CA ASN A 8 -22.05 16.43 7.52
C ASN A 8 -21.58 16.75 6.10
N THR A 9 -20.85 17.85 5.89
CA THR A 9 -20.32 18.21 4.58
C THR A 9 -19.22 17.23 4.15
N PHE A 10 -18.36 16.78 5.08
CA PHE A 10 -17.32 15.78 4.79
C PHE A 10 -17.92 14.39 4.57
N ALA A 11 -18.87 13.96 5.40
CA ALA A 11 -19.59 12.71 5.20
C ALA A 11 -20.39 12.71 3.91
N GLN A 12 -21.03 13.82 3.52
CA GLN A 12 -21.68 13.99 2.24
C GLN A 12 -20.68 14.00 1.07
N THR A 13 -19.53 14.62 1.23
CA THR A 13 -18.47 14.61 0.21
C THR A 13 -17.90 13.21 0.04
N LEU A 14 -17.63 12.47 1.12
CA LEU A 14 -17.25 11.05 1.07
C LEU A 14 -18.37 10.19 0.52
N GLN A 15 -19.61 10.40 0.93
CA GLN A 15 -20.76 9.67 0.43
C GLN A 15 -21.00 9.95 -1.06
N ASN A 16 -20.87 11.19 -1.51
CA ASN A 16 -20.92 11.54 -2.92
C ASN A 16 -19.72 10.99 -3.69
N PHE A 17 -18.54 10.96 -3.07
CA PHE A 17 -17.33 10.35 -3.60
C PHE A 17 -17.51 8.84 -3.81
N PHE A 18 -18.04 8.12 -2.83
CA PHE A 18 -18.25 6.67 -2.93
C PHE A 18 -19.50 6.28 -3.73
N LEU A 19 -20.53 7.11 -3.76
CA LEU A 19 -21.78 6.84 -4.51
C LEU A 19 -21.75 7.36 -5.94
N ASN A 20 -20.82 8.24 -6.28
CA ASN A 20 -20.65 8.74 -7.63
C ASN A 20 -19.31 8.24 -8.22
N PRO A 21 -19.31 7.16 -9.01
CA PRO A 21 -18.09 6.65 -9.66
C PRO A 21 -17.35 7.69 -10.51
N ARG A 22 -18.04 8.74 -10.98
CA ARG A 22 -17.42 9.85 -11.74
C ARG A 22 -16.54 10.74 -10.85
N SER A 23 -16.86 10.88 -9.57
CA SER A 23 -16.07 11.72 -8.65
C SER A 23 -14.77 11.06 -8.19
N TYR A 24 -14.68 9.73 -8.28
CA TYR A 24 -13.47 8.98 -7.91
C TYR A 24 -12.25 9.29 -8.80
N PHE A 25 -12.50 9.85 -10.00
CA PHE A 25 -11.49 10.15 -11.01
C PHE A 25 -11.51 11.61 -11.47
N ASP A 26 -12.20 12.46 -10.73
CA ASP A 26 -12.09 13.90 -10.91
C ASP A 26 -10.76 14.38 -10.31
N PRO A 27 -9.78 14.80 -11.13
CA PRO A 27 -8.48 15.25 -10.65
C PRO A 27 -8.58 16.44 -9.70
N GLU A 28 -9.55 17.35 -9.93
CA GLU A 28 -9.78 18.51 -9.05
C GLU A 28 -10.35 18.08 -7.71
N LEU A 29 -11.24 17.08 -7.70
CA LEU A 29 -11.80 16.53 -6.48
C LEU A 29 -10.77 15.74 -5.69
N TRP A 30 -9.92 14.94 -6.34
CA TRP A 30 -8.79 14.25 -5.74
C TRP A 30 -7.77 15.25 -5.18
N GLN A 31 -7.43 16.27 -5.94
CA GLN A 31 -6.53 17.32 -5.48
C GLN A 31 -7.14 18.10 -4.33
N ALA A 32 -8.44 18.37 -4.35
CA ALA A 32 -9.16 18.97 -3.23
C ALA A 32 -9.22 18.05 -2.00
N VAL A 33 -9.41 16.74 -2.19
CA VAL A 33 -9.40 15.74 -1.10
C VAL A 33 -7.98 15.59 -0.54
N LEU A 34 -6.96 15.47 -1.38
CA LEU A 34 -5.56 15.33 -0.94
C LEU A 34 -5.01 16.64 -0.36
N THR A 35 -5.21 17.77 -1.04
CA THR A 35 -4.71 19.07 -0.57
C THR A 35 -5.52 19.61 0.60
N ASN A 36 -6.83 19.43 0.61
CA ASN A 36 -7.66 19.78 1.75
C ASN A 36 -7.50 18.84 2.93
N ASN A 37 -7.24 17.54 2.72
CA ASN A 37 -6.92 16.61 3.80
C ASN A 37 -5.50 16.82 4.34
N LEU A 38 -4.51 17.17 3.52
CA LEU A 38 -3.18 17.53 3.98
C LEU A 38 -3.17 18.91 4.68
N ALA A 39 -3.83 19.91 4.10
CA ALA A 39 -3.89 21.25 4.69
C ALA A 39 -4.95 21.39 5.83
N ARG A 40 -6.00 20.58 5.81
CA ARG A 40 -7.09 20.55 6.79
C ARG A 40 -7.05 19.34 7.71
N GLY A 41 -6.19 18.33 7.46
CA GLY A 41 -6.10 17.09 8.25
C GLY A 41 -5.98 17.35 9.75
N LEU A 42 -5.25 18.38 10.13
CA LEU A 42 -5.17 18.84 11.52
C LEU A 42 -6.47 19.47 12.06
N LYS A 43 -7.43 19.85 11.20
CA LYS A 43 -8.71 20.47 11.63
C LYS A 43 -9.91 19.54 11.50
N ILE A 44 -9.79 18.42 10.76
CA ILE A 44 -10.85 17.43 10.56
C ILE A 44 -10.60 16.18 11.42
N TYR A 45 -9.37 15.99 11.89
CA TYR A 45 -9.02 14.89 12.76
C TYR A 45 -9.76 15.02 14.10
N ASP A 46 -10.75 14.17 14.29
CA ASP A 46 -11.42 13.96 15.55
C ASP A 46 -10.73 12.82 16.29
N HIS A 47 -10.07 13.16 17.39
CA HIS A 47 -9.29 12.20 18.16
C HIS A 47 -10.16 11.07 18.72
N ASP A 48 -11.35 11.37 19.21
CA ASP A 48 -12.23 10.38 19.84
C ASP A 48 -12.82 9.43 18.79
N VAL A 49 -13.17 9.95 17.61
CA VAL A 49 -13.60 9.12 16.46
C VAL A 49 -12.49 8.20 16.01
N HIS A 50 -11.25 8.71 15.94
CA HIS A 50 -10.10 7.88 15.56
C HIS A 50 -9.84 6.77 16.59
N LEU A 51 -9.88 7.06 17.87
CA LEU A 51 -9.73 6.07 18.94
C LEU A 51 -10.84 5.02 18.90
N SER A 52 -12.09 5.45 18.69
CA SER A 52 -13.24 4.55 18.58
C SER A 52 -13.10 3.62 17.38
N ALA A 53 -12.77 4.13 16.19
CA ALA A 53 -12.57 3.34 14.99
C ALA A 53 -11.42 2.33 15.16
N TRP A 54 -10.32 2.74 15.79
CA TRP A 54 -9.23 1.83 16.11
C TRP A 54 -9.65 0.73 17.10
N ALA A 55 -10.39 1.08 18.13
CA ALA A 55 -10.91 0.09 19.06
C ALA A 55 -11.82 -0.94 18.38
N ASP A 56 -12.66 -0.51 17.44
CA ASP A 56 -13.49 -1.42 16.63
C ASP A 56 -12.65 -2.39 15.80
N VAL A 57 -11.55 -1.94 15.19
CA VAL A 57 -10.62 -2.81 14.46
C VAL A 57 -9.98 -3.85 15.39
N VAL A 58 -9.52 -3.42 16.58
CA VAL A 58 -8.91 -4.31 17.57
C VAL A 58 -9.92 -5.33 18.06
N ASN A 59 -11.14 -4.91 18.39
CA ASN A 59 -12.21 -5.78 18.87
C ASN A 59 -12.60 -6.80 17.78
N ALA A 60 -12.85 -6.35 16.56
CA ALA A 60 -13.23 -7.24 15.46
C ALA A 60 -12.17 -8.33 15.20
N ALA A 61 -10.88 -7.97 15.26
CA ALA A 61 -9.81 -8.94 15.11
C ALA A 61 -9.76 -9.95 16.29
N ASN A 62 -9.99 -9.48 17.51
CA ASN A 62 -10.00 -10.35 18.70
C ASN A 62 -11.25 -11.26 18.74
N ASP A 63 -12.42 -10.73 18.40
CA ASP A 63 -13.68 -11.47 18.40
C ASP A 63 -13.71 -12.57 17.32
N ALA A 64 -13.05 -12.33 16.17
CA ALA A 64 -12.94 -13.31 15.10
C ALA A 64 -11.79 -14.32 15.31
N TYR A 65 -10.95 -14.15 16.33
CA TYR A 65 -9.84 -15.07 16.58
C TYR A 65 -10.32 -16.38 17.20
N GLU A 66 -10.18 -17.49 16.46
CA GLU A 66 -10.56 -18.82 16.88
C GLU A 66 -9.34 -19.76 16.81
N PRO A 67 -8.67 -20.03 17.94
CA PRO A 67 -7.46 -20.83 17.97
C PRO A 67 -7.62 -22.20 17.31
N GLY A 68 -6.75 -22.49 16.33
CA GLY A 68 -6.77 -23.74 15.56
C GLY A 68 -7.74 -23.77 14.37
N ASN A 69 -8.66 -22.83 14.26
CA ASN A 69 -9.63 -22.72 13.16
C ASN A 69 -9.40 -21.46 12.32
N PHE A 70 -9.35 -20.29 12.96
CA PHE A 70 -9.19 -19.01 12.27
C PHE A 70 -8.25 -18.09 13.04
N THR A 71 -7.17 -17.67 12.37
CA THR A 71 -6.18 -16.77 12.95
C THR A 71 -6.35 -15.37 12.37
N THR A 72 -6.52 -14.41 13.25
CA THR A 72 -6.56 -12.99 12.92
C THR A 72 -5.35 -12.27 13.49
N PHE A 73 -4.97 -11.17 12.87
CA PHE A 73 -3.96 -10.25 13.40
C PHE A 73 -4.56 -8.85 13.47
N ILE A 74 -4.25 -8.15 14.55
CA ILE A 74 -4.53 -6.72 14.64
C ILE A 74 -3.48 -6.02 13.80
N GLY A 75 -3.91 -5.16 12.89
CA GLY A 75 -2.99 -4.45 12.01
C GLY A 75 -3.63 -3.22 11.37
N TYR A 76 -2.79 -2.40 10.77
CA TYR A 76 -3.21 -1.23 9.99
C TYR A 76 -2.14 -0.88 8.97
N GLU A 77 -2.50 -0.05 8.00
CA GLU A 77 -1.55 0.49 7.04
C GLU A 77 -1.04 1.87 7.49
N PHE A 78 0.28 1.99 7.64
CA PHE A 78 0.97 3.27 7.74
C PHE A 78 1.14 3.83 6.33
N THR A 79 0.13 4.56 5.86
CA THR A 79 0.05 5.11 4.50
C THR A 79 0.76 6.45 4.45
N THR A 80 1.97 6.51 3.90
CA THR A 80 2.77 7.73 3.83
C THR A 80 3.44 7.92 2.46
N SER A 81 3.76 9.17 2.15
CA SER A 81 4.52 9.58 0.97
C SER A 81 5.28 10.89 1.28
N THR A 82 6.35 11.16 0.54
CA THR A 82 7.20 12.34 0.76
C THR A 82 6.70 13.60 0.10
N ASP A 83 5.91 13.49 -0.97
CA ASP A 83 5.39 14.63 -1.69
C ASP A 83 3.94 14.43 -2.18
N VAL A 84 3.43 15.44 -2.92
CA VAL A 84 2.11 15.40 -3.55
C VAL A 84 2.04 14.48 -4.77
N ALA A 85 3.16 13.97 -5.26
CA ALA A 85 3.22 13.03 -6.38
C ALA A 85 3.04 11.56 -5.95
N ASN A 86 2.77 11.34 -4.67
CA ASN A 86 2.42 10.04 -4.08
C ASN A 86 3.49 8.95 -4.30
N GLU A 87 4.72 9.22 -3.91
CA GLU A 87 5.73 8.17 -3.77
C GLU A 87 5.33 7.22 -2.66
N ASN A 88 5.20 5.94 -3.01
CA ASN A 88 4.66 4.96 -2.09
C ASN A 88 5.69 4.55 -1.02
N LEU A 89 5.53 5.08 0.18
CA LEU A 89 6.30 4.67 1.36
C LEU A 89 5.42 3.92 2.38
N HIS A 90 4.41 3.22 1.90
CA HIS A 90 3.45 2.51 2.73
C HIS A 90 4.04 1.28 3.40
N ARG A 91 3.59 1.01 4.63
CA ARG A 91 3.90 -0.19 5.41
C ARG A 91 2.63 -0.71 6.06
N ASN A 92 2.44 -2.01 6.02
CA ASN A 92 1.49 -2.64 6.92
C ASN A 92 2.17 -2.86 8.27
N VAL A 93 1.50 -2.47 9.35
CA VAL A 93 1.94 -2.73 10.73
C VAL A 93 1.04 -3.79 11.32
N MET A 94 1.64 -4.85 11.85
CA MET A 94 0.93 -6.01 12.40
C MET A 94 1.42 -6.28 13.83
N PHE A 95 0.48 -6.49 14.75
CA PHE A 95 0.77 -6.79 16.15
C PHE A 95 0.74 -8.31 16.38
N LYS A 96 1.66 -8.78 17.20
CA LYS A 96 1.88 -10.21 17.48
C LYS A 96 0.77 -10.86 18.29
N SER A 97 0.06 -10.10 19.12
CA SER A 97 -0.91 -10.64 20.06
C SER A 97 -2.22 -9.84 20.05
N SER A 98 -3.16 -10.21 20.93
CA SER A 98 -4.37 -9.44 21.21
C SER A 98 -4.11 -8.07 21.84
N ASN A 99 -2.88 -7.82 22.29
CA ASN A 99 -2.48 -6.54 22.88
C ASN A 99 -2.00 -5.59 21.80
N ALA A 100 -2.69 -4.48 21.64
CA ALA A 100 -2.38 -3.42 20.70
C ALA A 100 -2.34 -2.06 21.42
N PRO A 101 -1.64 -1.05 20.86
CA PRO A 101 -1.62 0.28 21.45
C PRO A 101 -3.02 0.89 21.41
N LYS A 102 -3.32 1.79 22.36
CA LYS A 102 -4.61 2.52 22.38
C LYS A 102 -4.84 3.40 21.15
N ARG A 103 -3.78 3.76 20.47
CA ARG A 103 -3.80 4.55 19.24
C ARG A 103 -2.66 4.09 18.32
N PRO A 104 -2.94 3.85 17.02
CA PRO A 104 -1.90 3.55 16.04
C PRO A 104 -1.06 4.81 15.76
N TYR A 105 0.21 4.62 15.43
CA TYR A 105 1.08 5.68 14.90
C TYR A 105 0.82 5.84 13.41
N THR A 106 0.51 7.05 12.97
CA THR A 106 0.04 7.29 11.60
C THR A 106 0.82 8.42 10.93
N ARG A 107 0.57 8.64 9.65
CA ARG A 107 1.12 9.79 8.92
C ARG A 107 0.78 11.16 9.53
N ILE A 108 -0.24 11.23 10.41
CA ILE A 108 -0.57 12.44 11.16
C ILE A 108 0.50 12.74 12.20
N ASP A 109 1.18 11.71 12.69
CA ASP A 109 2.28 11.83 13.67
C ASP A 109 3.59 12.15 12.97
N SER A 110 3.92 11.42 11.90
CA SER A 110 5.08 11.67 11.05
C SER A 110 4.93 10.98 9.69
N ILE A 111 5.51 11.55 8.65
CA ILE A 111 5.65 10.90 7.35
C ILE A 111 6.93 10.07 7.25
N ASN A 112 7.85 10.22 8.20
CA ASN A 112 9.13 9.50 8.22
C ASN A 112 8.96 8.08 8.76
N PRO A 113 9.31 7.02 8.00
CA PRO A 113 9.25 5.65 8.46
C PRO A 113 10.16 5.34 9.67
N GLU A 114 11.24 6.09 9.84
CA GLU A 114 12.17 5.92 10.96
C GLU A 114 11.50 6.27 12.30
N ASP A 115 10.61 7.26 12.28
CA ASP A 115 9.82 7.62 13.46
C ASP A 115 8.82 6.53 13.81
N LEU A 116 8.24 5.85 12.80
CA LEU A 116 7.42 4.66 13.02
C LEU A 116 8.22 3.55 13.72
N TRP A 117 9.45 3.25 13.23
CA TRP A 117 10.28 2.21 13.85
C TRP A 117 10.68 2.55 15.28
N ASN A 118 11.01 3.80 15.54
CA ASN A 118 11.29 4.28 16.90
C ASN A 118 10.07 4.16 17.82
N TRP A 119 8.87 4.43 17.30
CA TRP A 119 7.64 4.23 18.05
C TRP A 119 7.38 2.74 18.31
N MET A 120 7.60 1.87 17.32
CA MET A 120 7.46 0.41 17.48
C MET A 120 8.40 -0.13 18.57
N ASP A 121 9.62 0.36 18.63
CA ASP A 121 10.56 -0.02 19.71
C ASP A 121 10.04 0.42 21.09
N LYS A 122 9.51 1.63 21.20
CA LYS A 122 8.93 2.13 22.47
C LYS A 122 7.73 1.31 22.95
N ILE A 123 6.85 0.89 22.07
CA ILE A 123 5.71 0.04 22.47
C ILE A 123 6.16 -1.40 22.77
N ARG A 124 7.23 -1.88 22.15
CA ARG A 124 7.84 -3.19 22.45
C ARG A 124 8.39 -3.22 23.87
N GLU A 125 9.00 -2.13 24.36
CA GLU A 125 9.39 -1.98 25.78
C GLU A 125 8.21 -2.07 26.73
N GLN A 126 7.00 -1.77 26.26
CA GLN A 126 5.74 -1.89 27.02
C GLN A 126 5.07 -3.27 26.86
N GLY A 127 5.74 -4.23 26.19
CA GLY A 127 5.21 -5.57 25.94
C GLY A 127 4.28 -5.70 24.73
N ILE A 128 4.23 -4.70 23.86
CA ILE A 128 3.46 -4.74 22.61
C ILE A 128 4.43 -4.99 21.44
N ASP A 129 4.56 -6.24 21.04
CA ASP A 129 5.44 -6.63 19.93
C ASP A 129 4.73 -6.48 18.57
N SER A 130 5.47 -6.00 17.58
CA SER A 130 4.95 -5.72 16.24
C SER A 130 6.03 -5.85 15.19
N ILE A 131 5.58 -6.03 13.94
CA ILE A 131 6.41 -5.91 12.74
C ILE A 131 5.74 -4.95 11.77
N ALA A 132 6.55 -4.29 10.95
CA ALA A 132 6.09 -3.58 9.78
C ALA A 132 6.65 -4.25 8.52
N PHE A 133 5.95 -4.14 7.40
CA PHE A 133 6.46 -4.60 6.12
C PHE A 133 6.10 -3.63 5.01
N PRO A 134 7.12 -3.11 4.32
CA PRO A 134 6.93 -2.28 3.14
C PRO A 134 6.19 -3.05 2.06
N HIS A 135 5.33 -2.36 1.34
CA HIS A 135 4.65 -2.92 0.19
C HIS A 135 4.63 -1.93 -0.98
N ASN A 136 4.45 -2.45 -2.19
CA ASN A 136 4.44 -1.64 -3.41
C ASN A 136 5.67 -0.74 -3.56
N SER A 137 6.82 -1.25 -3.25
CA SER A 137 8.07 -0.49 -3.34
C SER A 137 8.41 -0.07 -4.78
N ASN A 138 7.89 -0.79 -5.80
CA ASN A 138 7.95 -0.38 -7.21
C ASN A 138 7.37 1.03 -7.45
N GLY A 139 6.36 1.44 -6.69
CA GLY A 139 5.75 2.77 -6.75
C GLY A 139 6.42 3.85 -5.88
N SER A 140 7.56 3.55 -5.26
CA SER A 140 8.21 4.45 -4.29
C SER A 140 9.12 5.51 -4.91
N ASN A 141 9.26 5.56 -6.23
CA ASN A 141 10.22 6.44 -6.90
C ASN A 141 11.66 6.27 -6.39
N GLY A 142 12.03 5.03 -6.05
CA GLY A 142 13.35 4.71 -5.52
C GLY A 142 13.56 4.95 -4.02
N GLN A 143 12.60 5.55 -3.34
CA GLN A 143 12.78 6.00 -1.96
C GLN A 143 12.60 4.91 -0.89
N MET A 144 12.07 3.74 -1.26
CA MET A 144 11.84 2.67 -0.28
C MET A 144 13.14 2.08 0.28
N PHE A 145 14.17 1.97 -0.56
CA PHE A 145 15.43 1.29 -0.23
C PHE A 145 16.66 2.16 -0.54
N GLU A 146 16.66 3.39 -0.04
CA GLU A 146 17.76 4.33 -0.22
C GLU A 146 19.00 3.95 0.59
N MET A 147 20.16 4.50 0.17
CA MET A 147 21.44 4.33 0.87
C MET A 147 21.72 5.45 1.89
N GLU A 148 20.69 6.21 2.23
CA GLU A 148 20.68 7.29 3.22
C GLU A 148 19.40 7.24 4.04
N THR A 149 19.36 8.00 5.14
CA THR A 149 18.19 8.15 5.98
C THR A 149 17.14 9.00 5.29
N PHE A 150 15.92 9.07 5.85
CA PHE A 150 14.85 9.93 5.35
C PHE A 150 15.25 11.41 5.20
N PHE A 151 16.19 11.88 5.96
CA PHE A 151 16.71 13.25 5.89
C PHE A 151 18.03 13.38 5.12
N GLY A 152 18.47 12.35 4.39
CA GLY A 152 19.68 12.37 3.56
C GLY A 152 20.99 12.17 4.32
N GLU A 153 20.94 11.67 5.55
CA GLU A 153 22.14 11.36 6.31
C GLU A 153 22.66 9.94 5.95
N PRO A 154 23.98 9.70 6.02
CA PRO A 154 24.53 8.38 5.75
C PRO A 154 23.95 7.29 6.68
N LEU A 155 23.73 6.10 6.12
CA LEU A 155 23.30 4.95 6.92
C LEU A 155 24.33 4.59 8.01
N SER A 156 23.82 4.12 9.15
CA SER A 156 24.64 3.62 10.28
C SER A 156 24.28 2.19 10.65
N LYS A 157 25.09 1.57 11.50
CA LYS A 157 24.78 0.24 12.05
C LYS A 157 23.51 0.26 12.88
N GLU A 158 23.28 1.35 13.59
CA GLU A 158 22.09 1.58 14.41
C GLU A 158 20.85 1.65 13.55
N TYR A 159 20.90 2.41 12.44
CA TYR A 159 19.83 2.45 11.43
C TYR A 159 19.53 1.04 10.90
N ALA A 160 20.57 0.32 10.45
CA ALA A 160 20.39 -1.03 9.90
C ALA A 160 19.76 -1.98 10.94
N ALA A 161 20.18 -1.91 12.19
CA ALA A 161 19.63 -2.72 13.28
C ALA A 161 18.17 -2.32 13.61
N LEU A 162 17.87 -1.02 13.65
CA LEU A 162 16.53 -0.49 13.88
C LEU A 162 15.56 -0.94 12.79
N ARG A 163 15.93 -0.77 11.54
CA ARG A 163 15.11 -1.19 10.39
C ARG A 163 14.86 -2.69 10.40
N MET A 164 15.91 -3.50 10.49
CA MET A 164 15.78 -4.96 10.44
C MET A 164 14.98 -5.56 11.60
N ARG A 165 14.97 -4.90 12.76
CA ARG A 165 14.14 -5.31 13.89
C ARG A 165 12.67 -5.06 13.66
N ASN A 166 12.35 -3.98 12.93
CA ASN A 166 10.98 -3.52 12.71
C ASN A 166 10.42 -3.91 11.34
N GLU A 167 11.26 -4.02 10.29
CA GLU A 167 10.90 -4.45 8.94
C GLU A 167 11.63 -5.75 8.56
N PRO A 168 11.31 -6.90 9.20
CA PRO A 168 12.00 -8.17 8.92
C PRO A 168 11.55 -8.86 7.64
N ILE A 169 10.48 -8.40 7.02
CA ILE A 169 9.90 -8.91 5.76
C ILE A 169 9.51 -7.76 4.85
N VAL A 170 9.39 -8.06 3.55
CA VAL A 170 8.93 -7.13 2.51
C VAL A 170 7.94 -7.83 1.60
N GLU A 171 6.96 -7.11 1.12
CA GLU A 171 6.07 -7.58 0.07
C GLU A 171 6.77 -7.49 -1.29
N MET A 172 6.83 -8.62 -2.00
CA MET A 172 7.51 -8.73 -3.28
C MET A 172 6.58 -8.51 -4.48
N THR A 173 5.31 -8.83 -4.32
CA THR A 173 4.30 -8.69 -5.37
C THR A 173 2.91 -8.51 -4.80
N GLN A 174 2.09 -7.76 -5.52
CA GLN A 174 0.68 -7.55 -5.24
C GLN A 174 -0.05 -7.07 -6.50
N VAL A 175 -1.34 -6.79 -6.39
CA VAL A 175 -2.19 -6.37 -7.52
C VAL A 175 -1.67 -5.15 -8.29
N LYS A 176 -0.89 -4.28 -7.67
CA LYS A 176 -0.27 -3.10 -8.32
C LYS A 176 1.14 -3.40 -8.86
N GLY A 177 1.37 -4.62 -9.33
CA GLY A 177 2.59 -5.06 -9.98
C GLY A 177 3.64 -5.65 -9.06
N THR A 178 4.66 -6.21 -9.69
CA THR A 178 5.81 -6.79 -8.99
C THR A 178 6.74 -5.71 -8.43
N SER A 179 7.30 -5.98 -7.26
CA SER A 179 8.45 -5.25 -6.69
C SER A 179 9.73 -6.09 -6.70
N ASP A 180 9.77 -7.23 -7.42
CA ASP A 180 10.94 -8.10 -7.48
C ASP A 180 12.13 -7.40 -8.14
N THR A 181 12.00 -7.14 -9.44
CA THR A 181 13.01 -6.43 -10.24
C THR A 181 12.37 -5.66 -11.38
N HIS A 182 13.19 -4.95 -12.14
CA HIS A 182 12.78 -4.14 -13.29
C HIS A 182 13.78 -4.35 -14.43
N PRO A 183 13.38 -4.30 -15.73
CA PRO A 183 14.31 -4.48 -16.86
C PRO A 183 15.53 -3.55 -16.83
N LEU A 184 15.38 -2.32 -16.36
CA LEU A 184 16.50 -1.38 -16.21
C LEU A 184 17.50 -1.79 -15.11
N LEU A 185 17.11 -2.63 -14.16
CA LEU A 185 17.97 -3.11 -13.05
C LEU A 185 18.51 -4.52 -13.35
N SER A 186 17.80 -5.31 -14.17
CA SER A 186 18.13 -6.69 -14.52
C SER A 186 18.00 -6.90 -16.03
N PRO A 187 18.85 -6.25 -16.86
CA PRO A 187 18.68 -6.25 -18.32
C PRO A 187 18.94 -7.59 -19.00
N ASN A 188 19.52 -8.56 -18.28
CA ASN A 188 19.78 -9.91 -18.78
C ASN A 188 18.79 -10.96 -18.26
N ASP A 189 17.76 -10.55 -17.53
CA ASP A 189 16.72 -11.43 -17.01
C ASP A 189 15.49 -11.34 -17.93
N GLU A 190 15.18 -12.43 -18.62
CA GLU A 190 14.04 -12.51 -19.55
C GLU A 190 12.67 -12.37 -18.87
N TRP A 191 12.61 -12.46 -17.55
CA TRP A 191 11.39 -12.34 -16.75
C TRP A 191 11.28 -10.99 -16.02
N ALA A 192 12.25 -10.09 -16.21
CA ALA A 192 12.29 -8.83 -15.48
C ALA A 192 11.14 -7.87 -15.83
N ASP A 193 10.47 -8.09 -16.96
CA ASP A 193 9.32 -7.30 -17.43
C ASP A 193 7.96 -7.89 -17.05
N PHE A 194 7.93 -8.97 -16.27
CA PHE A 194 6.69 -9.63 -15.87
C PHE A 194 5.94 -8.81 -14.82
N GLU A 195 4.66 -8.49 -15.07
CA GLU A 195 3.76 -7.74 -14.21
C GLU A 195 4.31 -6.39 -13.70
N ILE A 196 5.03 -5.70 -14.53
CA ILE A 196 5.58 -4.37 -14.21
C ILE A 196 4.45 -3.33 -14.17
N MET A 197 4.44 -2.52 -13.11
CA MET A 197 3.66 -1.30 -13.01
C MET A 197 4.61 -0.13 -12.72
N GLU A 198 4.88 0.69 -13.74
CA GLU A 198 5.90 1.75 -13.68
C GLU A 198 5.40 3.08 -13.13
N ALA A 199 4.15 3.14 -12.67
CA ALA A 199 3.56 4.39 -12.21
C ALA A 199 3.61 4.50 -10.67
N ARG A 200 3.81 5.72 -10.18
CA ARG A 200 3.58 6.07 -8.77
C ARG A 200 2.10 5.94 -8.46
N ILE A 201 1.79 5.24 -7.38
CA ILE A 201 0.42 4.91 -7.03
C ILE A 201 -0.34 6.17 -6.62
N GLY A 202 -1.50 6.39 -7.26
CA GLY A 202 -2.34 7.56 -7.00
C GLY A 202 -1.87 8.85 -7.64
N SER A 203 -0.79 8.85 -8.42
CA SER A 203 -0.39 10.03 -9.20
C SER A 203 -1.37 10.28 -10.35
N ILE A 204 -1.82 11.53 -10.50
CA ILE A 204 -2.71 11.94 -11.60
C ILE A 204 -2.16 13.23 -12.21
N PRO A 205 -1.73 13.22 -13.50
CA PRO A 205 -1.60 12.04 -14.38
C PRO A 205 -0.57 11.03 -13.83
N PRO A 206 -0.63 9.77 -14.30
CA PRO A 206 0.35 8.76 -13.88
C PRO A 206 1.78 9.25 -14.09
N ALA A 207 2.56 9.28 -13.02
CA ALA A 207 3.96 9.68 -13.05
C ALA A 207 4.86 8.46 -12.95
N PHE A 208 5.95 8.46 -13.71
CA PHE A 208 6.93 7.37 -13.70
C PHE A 208 7.60 7.24 -12.32
N SER A 209 7.77 6.01 -11.87
CA SER A 209 8.49 5.65 -10.64
C SER A 209 9.90 5.19 -11.00
N PHE A 210 10.94 5.89 -10.55
CA PHE A 210 12.32 5.49 -10.80
C PHE A 210 12.61 4.14 -10.13
N PRO A 211 13.16 3.14 -10.88
CA PRO A 211 13.31 1.78 -10.35
C PRO A 211 14.41 1.64 -9.29
N ALA A 212 15.53 2.34 -9.42
CA ALA A 212 16.67 2.19 -8.52
C ALA A 212 16.30 2.60 -7.08
N GLY A 213 16.42 1.67 -6.11
CA GLY A 213 15.96 1.85 -4.74
C GLY A 213 14.48 1.51 -4.52
N GLY A 214 13.76 1.08 -5.57
CA GLY A 214 12.35 0.70 -5.49
C GLY A 214 12.08 -0.81 -5.56
N TYR A 215 13.08 -1.62 -5.89
CA TYR A 215 12.91 -3.06 -6.12
C TYR A 215 13.73 -3.92 -5.18
N VAL A 216 13.20 -5.08 -4.84
CA VAL A 216 13.73 -5.98 -3.79
C VAL A 216 15.11 -6.52 -4.13
N ARG A 217 15.36 -6.95 -5.39
CA ARG A 217 16.70 -7.44 -5.79
C ARG A 217 17.75 -6.32 -5.70
N ASP A 218 17.40 -5.10 -6.10
CA ASP A 218 18.28 -3.93 -5.94
C ASP A 218 18.53 -3.62 -4.46
N ALA A 219 17.48 -3.72 -3.61
CA ALA A 219 17.62 -3.57 -2.17
C ALA A 219 18.60 -4.58 -1.55
N TYR A 220 18.56 -5.84 -1.97
CA TYR A 220 19.54 -6.83 -1.50
C TYR A 220 20.97 -6.47 -1.89
N ILE A 221 21.20 -6.00 -3.13
CA ILE A 221 22.52 -5.53 -3.58
C ILE A 221 22.97 -4.34 -2.73
N ARG A 222 22.10 -3.34 -2.54
CA ARG A 222 22.36 -2.17 -1.69
C ARG A 222 22.69 -2.56 -0.26
N GLY A 223 21.96 -3.52 0.31
CA GLY A 223 22.20 -4.05 1.64
C GLY A 223 23.56 -4.73 1.79
N LEU A 224 23.97 -5.51 0.78
CA LEU A 224 25.32 -6.12 0.74
C LEU A 224 26.42 -5.05 0.63
N MET A 225 26.21 -4.03 -0.20
CA MET A 225 27.13 -2.89 -0.33
C MET A 225 27.24 -2.12 0.98
N SER A 226 26.13 -1.80 1.64
CA SER A 226 26.10 -1.13 2.94
C SER A 226 26.88 -1.92 3.99
N ASN A 227 26.71 -3.25 4.03
CA ASN A 227 27.45 -4.11 4.92
C ASN A 227 28.97 -4.09 4.62
N GLN A 228 29.36 -4.06 3.35
CA GLN A 228 30.76 -3.98 2.95
C GLN A 228 31.40 -2.66 3.38
N PHE A 229 30.65 -1.55 3.36
CA PHE A 229 31.10 -0.25 3.84
C PHE A 229 31.07 -0.13 5.38
N GLY A 230 30.64 -1.18 6.07
CA GLY A 230 30.67 -1.25 7.54
C GLY A 230 29.49 -0.58 8.23
N THR A 231 28.46 -0.18 7.50
CA THR A 231 27.24 0.46 8.03
C THR A 231 26.14 -0.55 8.38
N GLY A 232 26.42 -1.86 8.25
CA GLY A 232 25.41 -2.93 8.43
C GLY A 232 24.57 -3.15 7.17
N ASN A 233 23.67 -4.13 7.22
CA ASN A 233 22.76 -4.41 6.11
C ASN A 233 21.31 -4.16 6.56
N PRO A 234 20.65 -3.07 6.10
CA PRO A 234 19.28 -2.73 6.47
C PRO A 234 18.23 -3.49 5.63
N TYR A 235 18.63 -4.38 4.72
CA TYR A 235 17.77 -5.03 3.72
C TYR A 235 17.89 -6.56 3.74
N LYS A 236 18.06 -7.16 4.91
CA LYS A 236 18.10 -8.63 5.13
C LYS A 236 16.71 -9.25 5.33
N PHE A 237 15.70 -8.65 4.81
CA PHE A 237 14.32 -9.07 5.01
C PHE A 237 13.97 -10.37 4.28
N GLY A 238 12.99 -11.12 4.79
CA GLY A 238 12.29 -12.20 4.10
C GLY A 238 11.24 -11.65 3.13
N LEU A 239 10.69 -12.53 2.30
CA LEU A 239 9.76 -12.17 1.24
C LEU A 239 8.35 -12.68 1.53
N ILE A 240 7.34 -11.87 1.22
CA ILE A 240 5.94 -12.26 1.17
C ILE A 240 5.29 -11.77 -0.12
N GLY A 241 4.16 -12.39 -0.49
CA GLY A 241 3.26 -11.85 -1.49
C GLY A 241 1.92 -11.50 -0.85
N ALA A 242 1.17 -10.57 -1.42
CA ALA A 242 -0.14 -10.18 -0.94
C ALA A 242 -1.04 -9.74 -2.09
N SER A 243 -2.35 -9.66 -1.86
CA SER A 243 -3.33 -9.20 -2.86
C SER A 243 -3.56 -7.69 -2.78
N ASP A 244 -3.28 -7.07 -1.66
CA ASP A 244 -3.60 -5.67 -1.38
C ASP A 244 -5.07 -5.30 -1.69
N THR A 245 -5.97 -6.27 -1.49
CA THR A 245 -7.39 -6.03 -1.72
C THR A 245 -7.96 -5.05 -0.69
N HIS A 246 -8.83 -4.16 -1.17
CA HIS A 246 -9.58 -3.21 -0.33
C HIS A 246 -11.03 -3.64 -0.17
N VAL A 247 -11.36 -4.86 -0.59
CA VAL A 247 -12.67 -5.49 -0.44
C VAL A 247 -12.50 -6.83 0.28
N LEU A 248 -13.47 -7.22 1.10
CA LEU A 248 -13.38 -8.44 1.91
C LEU A 248 -13.46 -9.76 1.12
N GLY A 249 -13.78 -9.68 -0.16
CA GLY A 249 -14.03 -10.84 -1.02
C GLY A 249 -13.04 -11.01 -2.16
N ALA A 250 -11.76 -10.72 -1.96
CA ALA A 250 -10.75 -10.90 -3.02
C ALA A 250 -10.73 -12.36 -3.51
N GLY A 251 -10.88 -12.54 -4.82
CA GLY A 251 -10.59 -13.81 -5.46
C GLY A 251 -9.09 -14.11 -5.39
N LEU A 252 -8.73 -15.35 -5.03
CA LEU A 252 -7.33 -15.81 -4.98
C LEU A 252 -6.91 -16.51 -6.27
N ARG A 253 -7.77 -16.54 -7.26
CA ARG A 253 -7.57 -17.23 -8.54
C ARG A 253 -7.72 -16.25 -9.68
N GLU A 254 -6.80 -16.25 -10.64
CA GLU A 254 -6.84 -15.39 -11.82
C GLU A 254 -8.09 -15.65 -12.69
N ASP A 255 -8.50 -16.92 -12.81
CA ASP A 255 -9.69 -17.29 -13.55
C ASP A 255 -11.01 -16.89 -12.86
N ASN A 256 -10.93 -16.37 -11.63
CA ASN A 256 -12.07 -15.91 -10.85
C ASN A 256 -11.73 -14.63 -10.06
N TYR A 257 -10.85 -13.80 -10.60
CA TYR A 257 -10.54 -12.50 -10.01
C TYR A 257 -11.77 -11.59 -10.12
N TRP A 258 -12.18 -11.05 -8.97
CA TRP A 258 -13.35 -10.17 -8.96
C TRP A 258 -12.94 -8.70 -8.91
N SER A 259 -12.21 -8.28 -7.89
CA SER A 259 -11.96 -6.85 -7.70
C SER A 259 -10.93 -6.58 -6.60
N LYS A 260 -10.20 -5.45 -6.73
CA LYS A 260 -9.44 -4.83 -5.64
C LYS A 260 -10.26 -3.75 -4.91
N ILE A 261 -10.96 -2.89 -5.66
CA ILE A 261 -11.62 -1.66 -5.16
C ILE A 261 -13.16 -1.73 -5.28
N GLY A 262 -13.73 -2.84 -5.70
CA GLY A 262 -15.18 -2.99 -5.83
C GLY A 262 -15.72 -2.37 -7.11
N LEU A 263 -16.56 -1.34 -7.00
CA LEU A 263 -17.26 -0.73 -8.15
C LEU A 263 -16.34 -0.17 -9.24
N VAL A 264 -15.07 0.03 -8.95
CA VAL A 264 -14.13 0.66 -9.89
C VAL A 264 -13.57 -0.35 -10.89
N ASP A 265 -13.32 -1.58 -10.44
CA ASP A 265 -12.58 -2.60 -11.18
C ASP A 265 -13.25 -3.99 -11.16
N ALA A 266 -14.48 -4.11 -10.69
CA ALA A 266 -15.21 -5.37 -10.66
C ALA A 266 -15.57 -5.88 -12.07
N ASP A 267 -15.82 -4.97 -13.01
CA ASP A 267 -16.08 -5.33 -14.41
C ASP A 267 -14.76 -5.40 -15.19
N PRO A 268 -14.43 -6.53 -15.82
CA PRO A 268 -13.18 -6.70 -16.56
C PRO A 268 -13.05 -5.75 -17.76
N ARG A 269 -14.17 -5.24 -18.31
CA ARG A 269 -14.15 -4.21 -19.35
C ARG A 269 -13.72 -2.86 -18.77
N ALA A 270 -14.30 -2.48 -17.64
CA ALA A 270 -13.94 -1.24 -16.93
C ALA A 270 -12.48 -1.26 -16.43
N ARG A 271 -11.95 -2.44 -16.15
CA ARG A 271 -10.54 -2.66 -15.74
C ARG A 271 -9.57 -2.60 -16.93
N GLY A 272 -10.04 -2.88 -18.15
CA GLY A 272 -9.21 -2.96 -19.35
C GLY A 272 -8.66 -4.37 -19.63
N SER A 273 -9.15 -5.40 -18.91
CA SER A 273 -8.69 -6.78 -19.08
C SER A 273 -9.29 -7.47 -20.33
N ILE A 274 -10.43 -7.00 -20.81
CA ILE A 274 -11.10 -7.46 -22.03
C ILE A 274 -11.58 -6.27 -22.86
N PRO A 275 -11.79 -6.44 -24.20
CA PRO A 275 -12.22 -5.36 -25.05
C PRO A 275 -13.65 -4.89 -24.72
N VAL A 276 -13.91 -3.63 -25.01
CA VAL A 276 -15.19 -2.97 -24.83
C VAL A 276 -15.87 -2.79 -26.18
N SER A 277 -17.11 -3.25 -26.32
CA SER A 277 -17.91 -2.96 -27.50
C SER A 277 -18.36 -1.49 -27.53
N GLU A 278 -18.79 -1.00 -28.70
CA GLU A 278 -19.30 0.36 -28.80
C GLU A 278 -20.54 0.58 -27.91
N GLU A 279 -21.39 -0.44 -27.76
CA GLU A 279 -22.55 -0.43 -26.87
C GLU A 279 -22.15 -0.35 -25.38
N ASP A 280 -21.08 -1.04 -25.01
CA ASP A 280 -20.58 -1.11 -23.62
C ASP A 280 -19.76 0.11 -23.20
N ARG A 281 -19.36 1.00 -24.11
CA ARG A 281 -18.56 2.19 -23.77
C ARG A 281 -19.24 3.07 -22.71
N ASN A 282 -20.56 3.04 -22.65
CA ASN A 282 -21.33 3.78 -21.64
C ASN A 282 -21.28 3.15 -20.24
N ILE A 283 -20.91 1.86 -20.14
CA ILE A 283 -20.74 1.15 -18.87
C ILE A 283 -19.41 1.51 -18.21
N VAL A 284 -18.42 1.84 -19.04
CA VAL A 284 -17.13 2.32 -18.55
C VAL A 284 -17.33 3.72 -17.97
N PRO A 285 -17.11 3.91 -16.67
CA PRO A 285 -17.25 5.23 -16.05
C PRO A 285 -16.37 6.23 -16.79
N ASN A 286 -16.93 7.39 -17.13
CA ASN A 286 -16.13 8.49 -17.67
C ASN A 286 -15.21 9.02 -16.56
N ARG A 287 -14.04 8.41 -16.47
CA ARG A 287 -13.03 8.68 -15.46
C ARG A 287 -12.03 9.65 -16.07
N GLY A 288 -11.71 10.72 -15.38
CA GLY A 288 -10.57 11.54 -15.76
C GLY A 288 -9.32 10.67 -15.86
N GLY A 289 -8.66 10.67 -17.01
CA GLY A 289 -7.47 9.84 -17.25
C GLY A 289 -7.72 8.46 -17.88
N VAL A 290 -8.97 8.01 -18.01
CA VAL A 290 -9.29 6.81 -18.80
C VAL A 290 -9.27 7.16 -20.27
N SER A 291 -8.47 6.45 -21.03
CA SER A 291 -8.46 6.50 -22.50
C SER A 291 -8.80 5.12 -23.08
N PHE A 292 -9.23 5.11 -24.32
CA PHE A 292 -9.41 3.88 -25.07
C PHE A 292 -8.24 3.72 -26.02
N LYS A 293 -7.71 2.52 -26.14
CA LYS A 293 -6.74 2.15 -27.15
C LYS A 293 -7.33 1.11 -28.06
N GLU A 294 -7.29 1.40 -29.35
CA GLU A 294 -7.76 0.49 -30.41
C GLU A 294 -6.73 -0.60 -30.64
N PHE A 295 -7.18 -1.86 -30.64
CA PHE A 295 -6.45 -3.03 -31.04
C PHE A 295 -7.27 -3.83 -32.05
N GLU A 296 -6.66 -4.79 -32.74
CA GLU A 296 -7.35 -5.68 -33.67
C GLU A 296 -8.51 -6.45 -33.00
N GLN A 297 -8.40 -6.74 -31.71
CA GLN A 297 -9.40 -7.47 -30.93
C GLN A 297 -10.52 -6.57 -30.36
N GLY A 298 -10.45 -5.26 -30.60
CA GLY A 298 -11.39 -4.27 -30.07
C GLY A 298 -10.73 -3.16 -29.25
N ASP A 299 -11.54 -2.26 -28.71
CA ASP A 299 -11.05 -1.16 -27.89
C ASP A 299 -10.90 -1.57 -26.44
N TYR A 300 -9.77 -1.28 -25.85
CA TYR A 300 -9.50 -1.54 -24.44
C TYR A 300 -9.46 -0.25 -23.64
N VAL A 301 -9.96 -0.32 -22.40
CA VAL A 301 -9.79 0.77 -21.44
C VAL A 301 -8.34 0.78 -20.96
N ILE A 302 -7.71 1.95 -21.00
CA ILE A 302 -6.38 2.18 -20.44
C ILE A 302 -6.51 3.18 -19.30
N GLY A 303 -6.19 2.75 -18.10
CA GLY A 303 -6.32 3.58 -16.91
C GLY A 303 -5.49 3.10 -15.73
N GLY A 304 -4.48 2.23 -15.98
CA GLY A 304 -3.59 1.68 -14.96
C GLY A 304 -4.19 0.57 -14.08
N LEU A 305 -5.35 0.04 -14.48
CA LEU A 305 -6.02 -1.06 -13.79
C LEU A 305 -5.97 -2.38 -14.58
N GLU A 306 -5.50 -2.33 -15.82
CA GLU A 306 -5.45 -3.45 -16.76
C GLU A 306 -4.59 -4.61 -16.26
N ASN A 307 -3.59 -4.33 -15.45
CA ASN A 307 -2.68 -5.33 -14.87
C ASN A 307 -3.15 -5.87 -13.49
N TRP A 308 -4.30 -5.44 -13.01
CA TRP A 308 -4.79 -5.89 -11.72
C TRP A 308 -5.37 -7.30 -11.81
N GLY A 309 -4.88 -8.17 -10.93
CA GLY A 309 -5.23 -9.59 -10.86
C GLY A 309 -5.15 -10.15 -9.44
N ALA A 310 -5.26 -11.46 -9.31
CA ALA A 310 -5.25 -12.18 -8.02
C ALA A 310 -3.84 -12.40 -7.46
N SER A 311 -2.95 -11.46 -7.61
CA SER A 311 -1.54 -11.56 -7.28
C SER A 311 -1.25 -11.84 -5.81
N GLY A 312 -0.17 -12.53 -5.54
CA GLY A 312 0.53 -12.68 -4.28
C GLY A 312 -0.25 -13.26 -3.08
N LEU A 313 0.30 -14.30 -2.49
CA LEU A 313 -0.17 -14.88 -1.23
C LEU A 313 1.02 -15.13 -0.30
N ALA A 314 0.83 -14.85 1.00
CA ALA A 314 1.74 -15.28 2.05
C ALA A 314 1.22 -16.59 2.66
N CYS A 315 2.08 -17.62 2.73
CA CYS A 315 1.79 -18.85 3.45
C CYS A 315 2.50 -18.85 4.79
N LEU A 316 1.75 -18.97 5.88
CA LEU A 316 2.30 -19.10 7.22
C LEU A 316 2.43 -20.58 7.57
N LEU A 317 3.66 -21.04 7.77
CA LEU A 317 3.96 -22.35 8.33
C LEU A 317 4.19 -22.20 9.82
N TYR A 318 3.42 -22.92 10.63
CA TYR A 318 3.55 -22.92 12.09
C TYR A 318 3.49 -24.34 12.65
N THR A 319 4.22 -24.55 13.73
CA THR A 319 4.30 -25.85 14.42
C THR A 319 3.35 -25.94 15.62
N SER A 320 2.64 -24.87 15.94
CA SER A 320 1.66 -24.78 17.01
C SER A 320 0.26 -24.51 16.42
N PRO A 321 -0.82 -24.90 17.11
CA PRO A 321 -2.18 -24.66 16.64
C PRO A 321 -2.58 -23.17 16.58
N SER A 322 -1.75 -22.28 17.07
CA SER A 322 -1.96 -20.84 16.97
C SER A 322 -0.64 -20.12 16.79
N PRO A 323 -0.44 -19.38 15.68
CA PRO A 323 0.75 -18.56 15.46
C PRO A 323 0.73 -17.24 16.24
N ARG A 324 -0.37 -16.93 16.89
CA ARG A 324 -0.63 -15.70 17.62
C ARG A 324 -0.46 -15.83 19.12
#